data_86a60cbf229f75c13e11be5fe26c4716
#
_entry.id   86a60cbf229f75c13e11be5fe26c4716
#
_cell.length_a   1.000
_cell.length_b   1.000
_cell.length_c   1.000
_cell.angle_alpha   90.00
_cell.angle_beta   90.00
_cell.angle_gamma   90.00
#
_symmetry.space_group_name_H-M   'P 1'
#
loop_
_entity.id
_entity.type
_entity.pdbx_description
1 polymer ?
#
loop_
_entity_poly.entity_id
_entity_poly.type
_entity_poly.pdbx_seq_one_letter_code
_entity_poly.pdbx_strand_id
1 'polypeptide(L)'
;MRLPISIAATLASALLCGCKVSAPSAVESRIVTFTKHQITVGNKSARNPVAMTAENLAAGKEAFGHYCIACHGIDGQNTGVPFADRMSPPLPLLTSPDVQRYTDGQLKWVIDNGISPSGMPASRGMLSDDEIWSIVLHLRHLPPAGSVGEPEMYSH
;
A
#
# COMPACT_ATOMS: atom_id res chain seq x y z
N MET A 1 -57.51 -4.85 2.49
CA MET A 1 -56.89 -5.21 1.19
C MET A 1 -55.65 -6.03 1.49
N ARG A 2 -55.69 -7.36 1.31
CA ARG A 2 -54.56 -8.28 1.63
C ARG A 2 -53.70 -8.42 0.39
N LEU A 3 -52.43 -7.96 0.41
CA LEU A 3 -51.47 -8.22 -0.66
C LEU A 3 -51.26 -9.75 -0.77
N PRO A 4 -51.26 -10.30 -1.99
CA PRO A 4 -51.04 -11.73 -2.16
C PRO A 4 -49.60 -12.11 -1.78
N ILE A 5 -49.49 -13.15 -0.96
CA ILE A 5 -48.24 -13.69 -0.42
C ILE A 5 -47.17 -13.96 -1.51
N SER A 6 -47.60 -14.22 -2.74
CA SER A 6 -46.72 -14.46 -3.90
C SER A 6 -45.85 -13.27 -4.31
N ILE A 7 -46.29 -12.03 -4.09
CA ILE A 7 -45.49 -10.83 -4.41
C ILE A 7 -44.41 -10.57 -3.37
N ALA A 8 -44.67 -10.89 -2.12
CA ALA A 8 -43.71 -10.74 -1.06
C ALA A 8 -42.54 -11.75 -1.20
N ALA A 9 -42.82 -12.97 -1.65
CA ALA A 9 -41.79 -14.00 -1.86
C ALA A 9 -40.84 -13.68 -3.02
N THR A 10 -41.33 -13.08 -4.10
CA THR A 10 -40.51 -12.66 -5.26
C THR A 10 -39.59 -11.46 -4.93
N LEU A 11 -40.03 -10.53 -4.11
CA LEU A 11 -39.20 -9.42 -3.66
C LEU A 11 -38.09 -9.87 -2.69
N ALA A 12 -38.35 -10.84 -1.84
CA ALA A 12 -37.35 -11.38 -0.93
C ALA A 12 -36.22 -12.14 -1.64
N SER A 13 -36.55 -12.83 -2.77
CA SER A 13 -35.54 -13.55 -3.56
C SER A 13 -34.60 -12.63 -4.34
N ALA A 14 -35.03 -11.41 -4.71
CA ALA A 14 -34.19 -10.44 -5.41
C ALA A 14 -33.13 -9.79 -4.52
N LEU A 15 -33.31 -9.81 -3.20
CA LEU A 15 -32.35 -9.26 -2.24
C LEU A 15 -31.18 -10.21 -1.89
N LEU A 16 -31.24 -11.46 -2.35
CA LEU A 16 -30.21 -12.48 -2.12
C LEU A 16 -29.20 -12.61 -3.28
N CYS A 17 -29.31 -11.80 -4.35
CA CYS A 17 -28.25 -11.69 -5.34
C CYS A 17 -27.04 -11.02 -4.72
N GLY A 18 -26.20 -11.81 -4.05
CA GLY A 18 -24.91 -11.38 -3.54
C GLY A 18 -24.11 -10.72 -4.68
N CYS A 19 -23.69 -9.49 -4.48
CA CYS A 19 -22.81 -8.80 -5.41
C CYS A 19 -21.54 -9.63 -5.59
N LYS A 20 -21.39 -10.34 -6.70
CA LYS A 20 -20.12 -10.92 -7.11
C LYS A 20 -19.19 -9.75 -7.43
N VAL A 21 -18.28 -9.45 -6.51
CA VAL A 21 -17.20 -8.49 -6.78
C VAL A 21 -16.27 -9.16 -7.79
N SER A 22 -16.36 -8.76 -9.05
CA SER A 22 -15.40 -9.15 -10.07
C SER A 22 -14.15 -8.29 -9.98
N ALA A 23 -12.99 -8.86 -10.34
CA ALA A 23 -11.77 -8.06 -10.45
C ALA A 23 -11.99 -6.89 -11.43
N PRO A 24 -11.48 -5.69 -11.11
CA PRO A 24 -11.67 -4.52 -11.97
C PRO A 24 -11.06 -4.76 -13.35
N SER A 25 -11.71 -4.24 -14.38
CA SER A 25 -11.20 -4.28 -15.75
C SER A 25 -9.89 -3.48 -15.87
N ALA A 26 -9.12 -3.74 -16.94
CA ALA A 26 -7.89 -3.00 -17.21
C ALA A 26 -8.11 -1.48 -17.33
N VAL A 27 -9.29 -1.06 -17.85
CA VAL A 27 -9.64 0.37 -17.96
C VAL A 27 -9.95 0.96 -16.59
N GLU A 28 -10.75 0.28 -15.78
CA GLU A 28 -11.03 0.71 -14.40
C GLU A 28 -9.76 0.81 -13.57
N SER A 29 -8.87 -0.18 -13.66
CA SER A 29 -7.58 -0.17 -13.00
C SER A 29 -6.73 1.04 -13.41
N ARG A 30 -6.69 1.37 -14.71
CA ARG A 30 -5.97 2.55 -15.23
C ARG A 30 -6.57 3.87 -14.71
N ILE A 31 -7.89 3.98 -14.67
CA ILE A 31 -8.58 5.19 -14.16
C ILE A 31 -8.29 5.34 -12.67
N VAL A 32 -8.40 4.27 -11.88
CA VAL A 32 -8.11 4.28 -10.45
C VAL A 32 -6.66 4.66 -10.19
N THR A 33 -5.71 4.06 -10.92
CA THR A 33 -4.28 4.37 -10.78
C THR A 33 -4.01 5.83 -11.14
N PHE A 34 -4.54 6.33 -12.25
CA PHE A 34 -4.42 7.73 -12.65
C PHE A 34 -4.97 8.67 -11.57
N THR A 35 -6.15 8.39 -11.05
CA THR A 35 -6.79 9.21 -10.01
C THR A 35 -5.96 9.25 -8.74
N LYS A 36 -5.44 8.11 -8.30
CA LYS A 36 -4.53 8.04 -7.14
C LYS A 36 -3.30 8.93 -7.35
N HIS A 37 -2.62 8.80 -8.48
CA HIS A 37 -1.37 9.51 -8.74
C HIS A 37 -1.55 11.01 -9.00
N GLN A 38 -2.71 11.45 -9.49
CA GLN A 38 -2.92 12.84 -9.90
C GLN A 38 -3.75 13.66 -8.92
N ILE A 39 -4.68 13.03 -8.21
CA ILE A 39 -5.72 13.74 -7.46
C ILE A 39 -5.73 13.37 -5.98
N THR A 40 -5.67 12.07 -5.65
CA THR A 40 -5.91 11.59 -4.28
C THR A 40 -4.69 11.69 -3.39
N VAL A 41 -3.51 11.40 -3.92
CA VAL A 41 -2.25 11.44 -3.17
C VAL A 41 -1.61 12.82 -3.32
N GLY A 42 -1.53 13.54 -2.22
CA GLY A 42 -1.02 14.91 -2.17
C GLY A 42 0.50 15.03 -2.32
N ASN A 43 1.00 16.26 -2.15
CA ASN A 43 2.42 16.61 -2.05
C ASN A 43 3.28 16.28 -3.29
N LYS A 44 2.67 16.21 -4.47
CA LYS A 44 3.32 15.78 -5.71
C LYS A 44 4.58 16.58 -6.09
N SER A 45 4.62 17.86 -5.77
CA SER A 45 5.74 18.77 -6.11
C SER A 45 6.89 18.71 -5.11
N ALA A 46 6.69 18.15 -3.93
CA ALA A 46 7.75 18.07 -2.94
C ALA A 46 8.88 17.16 -3.42
N ARG A 47 10.10 17.59 -3.15
CA ARG A 47 11.33 16.87 -3.46
C ARG A 47 11.92 16.33 -2.17
N ASN A 48 12.54 15.17 -2.23
CA ASN A 48 13.27 14.66 -1.09
C ASN A 48 14.46 15.58 -0.77
N PRO A 49 14.50 16.22 0.41
CA PRO A 49 15.62 17.07 0.80
C PRO A 49 16.83 16.26 1.29
N VAL A 50 16.64 14.99 1.61
CA VAL A 50 17.71 14.11 2.11
C VAL A 50 18.61 13.71 0.95
N ALA A 51 19.90 14.04 1.06
CA ALA A 51 20.88 13.71 0.03
C ALA A 51 21.10 12.20 -0.07
N MET A 52 21.33 11.71 -1.29
CA MET A 52 21.67 10.30 -1.52
C MET A 52 23.12 10.03 -1.09
N THR A 53 23.31 9.69 0.18
CA THR A 53 24.58 9.25 0.77
C THR A 53 24.42 7.83 1.33
N ALA A 54 25.54 7.13 1.52
CA ALA A 54 25.52 5.80 2.13
C ALA A 54 24.92 5.82 3.54
N GLU A 55 25.19 6.88 4.31
CA GLU A 55 24.67 7.08 5.66
C GLU A 55 23.14 7.26 5.66
N ASN A 56 22.61 8.16 4.81
CA ASN A 56 21.18 8.40 4.71
C ASN A 56 20.42 7.19 4.17
N LEU A 57 21.04 6.45 3.25
CA LEU A 57 20.46 5.20 2.75
C LEU A 57 20.41 4.13 3.84
N ALA A 58 21.46 4.03 4.67
CA ALA A 58 21.49 3.12 5.81
C ALA A 58 20.43 3.51 6.86
N ALA A 59 20.31 4.80 7.18
CA ALA A 59 19.27 5.31 8.08
C ALA A 59 17.85 4.99 7.57
N GLY A 60 17.60 5.18 6.28
CA GLY A 60 16.33 4.83 5.65
C GLY A 60 16.04 3.33 5.69
N LYS A 61 17.07 2.49 5.46
CA LYS A 61 16.97 1.03 5.60
C LYS A 61 16.65 0.61 7.04
N GLU A 62 17.29 1.23 8.01
CA GLU A 62 17.06 0.95 9.42
C GLU A 62 15.63 1.32 9.83
N ALA A 63 15.18 2.53 9.52
CA ALA A 63 13.82 2.98 9.80
C ALA A 63 12.78 2.08 9.09
N PHE A 64 13.01 1.72 7.83
CA PHE A 64 12.16 0.76 7.11
C PHE A 64 12.11 -0.59 7.83
N GLY A 65 13.26 -1.06 8.32
CA GLY A 65 13.39 -2.29 9.09
C GLY A 65 12.57 -2.31 10.39
N HIS A 66 12.44 -1.18 11.04
CA HIS A 66 11.66 -1.08 12.28
C HIS A 66 10.16 -0.96 12.06
N TYR A 67 9.73 -0.25 11.01
CA TYR A 67 8.33 0.17 10.91
C TYR A 67 7.55 -0.48 9.75
N CYS A 68 8.24 -1.01 8.73
CA CYS A 68 7.58 -1.38 7.48
C CYS A 68 7.64 -2.88 7.16
N ILE A 69 8.69 -3.59 7.61
CA ILE A 69 8.96 -4.97 7.19
C ILE A 69 7.89 -5.98 7.60
N ALA A 70 7.17 -5.73 8.69
CA ALA A 70 6.10 -6.62 9.13
C ALA A 70 5.01 -6.82 8.05
N CYS A 71 4.79 -5.80 7.22
CA CYS A 71 3.81 -5.87 6.14
C CYS A 71 4.46 -5.95 4.76
N HIS A 72 5.60 -5.28 4.55
CA HIS A 72 6.19 -5.14 3.23
C HIS A 72 7.38 -6.09 2.95
N GLY A 73 7.77 -6.91 3.94
CA GLY A 73 8.99 -7.72 3.84
C GLY A 73 10.26 -6.87 3.90
N ILE A 74 11.41 -7.51 4.10
CA ILE A 74 12.71 -6.80 4.20
C ILE A 74 13.11 -6.15 2.87
N ASP A 75 12.66 -6.75 1.77
CA ASP A 75 12.93 -6.30 0.41
C ASP A 75 11.86 -5.35 -0.16
N GLY A 76 10.81 -5.06 0.61
CA GLY A 76 9.67 -4.27 0.14
C GLY A 76 8.79 -4.98 -0.90
N GLN A 77 8.93 -6.30 -1.04
CA GLN A 77 8.22 -7.12 -2.03
C GLN A 77 7.39 -8.21 -1.39
N ASN A 78 7.08 -8.04 -0.10
CA ASN A 78 6.24 -8.93 0.70
C ASN A 78 6.86 -10.33 0.87
N THR A 79 8.16 -10.52 0.60
CA THR A 79 8.84 -11.81 0.75
C THR A 79 8.72 -12.29 2.20
N GLY A 80 8.22 -13.50 2.38
CA GLY A 80 8.04 -14.13 3.70
C GLY A 80 6.89 -13.55 4.54
N VAL A 81 6.05 -12.64 4.00
CA VAL A 81 4.88 -12.09 4.70
C VAL A 81 3.66 -12.99 4.47
N PRO A 82 3.21 -13.79 5.47
CA PRO A 82 2.27 -14.89 5.23
C PRO A 82 0.83 -14.47 4.93
N PHE A 83 0.50 -13.20 5.12
CA PHE A 83 -0.84 -12.65 4.90
C PHE A 83 -0.91 -11.66 3.72
N ALA A 84 0.20 -11.35 3.07
CA ALA A 84 0.27 -10.31 2.03
C ALA A 84 -0.78 -10.49 0.93
N ASP A 85 -0.92 -11.72 0.44
CA ASP A 85 -1.87 -12.06 -0.63
C ASP A 85 -3.32 -12.18 -0.14
N ARG A 86 -3.53 -12.23 1.18
CA ARG A 86 -4.87 -12.35 1.78
C ARG A 86 -5.48 -11.00 2.15
N MET A 87 -4.70 -9.94 2.07
CA MET A 87 -5.20 -8.57 2.29
C MET A 87 -6.15 -8.15 1.18
N SER A 88 -7.10 -7.29 1.50
CA SER A 88 -8.04 -6.72 0.52
C SER A 88 -8.09 -5.20 0.66
N PRO A 89 -7.49 -4.45 -0.27
CA PRO A 89 -6.69 -4.92 -1.41
C PRO A 89 -5.38 -5.61 -0.98
N PRO A 90 -4.78 -6.46 -1.85
CA PRO A 90 -3.47 -7.06 -1.58
C PRO A 90 -2.39 -6.01 -1.33
N LEU A 91 -1.40 -6.34 -0.49
CA LEU A 91 -0.27 -5.45 -0.25
C LEU A 91 0.51 -5.21 -1.55
N PRO A 92 0.77 -3.94 -1.92
CA PRO A 92 1.51 -3.65 -3.13
C PRO A 92 2.98 -4.06 -3.00
N LEU A 93 3.56 -4.58 -4.08
CA LEU A 93 5.01 -4.68 -4.19
C LEU A 93 5.58 -3.27 -4.33
N LEU A 94 6.42 -2.85 -3.39
CA LEU A 94 6.95 -1.48 -3.37
C LEU A 94 7.89 -1.18 -4.54
N THR A 95 8.44 -2.21 -5.19
CA THR A 95 9.22 -2.10 -6.42
C THR A 95 8.38 -2.04 -7.69
N SER A 96 7.06 -2.25 -7.59
CA SER A 96 6.19 -2.24 -8.77
C SER A 96 6.19 -0.90 -9.51
N PRO A 97 6.01 -0.91 -10.84
CA PRO A 97 5.92 0.35 -11.60
C PRO A 97 4.84 1.30 -11.08
N ASP A 98 3.74 0.77 -10.55
CA ASP A 98 2.66 1.59 -10.00
C ASP A 98 3.08 2.36 -8.75
N VAL A 99 3.85 1.75 -7.85
CA VAL A 99 4.41 2.41 -6.68
C VAL A 99 5.56 3.33 -7.08
N GLN A 100 6.46 2.88 -7.95
CA GLN A 100 7.64 3.64 -8.33
C GLN A 100 7.34 4.88 -9.22
N ARG A 101 6.14 5.00 -9.78
CA ARG A 101 5.66 6.20 -10.48
C ARG A 101 5.26 7.34 -9.54
N TYR A 102 4.99 7.08 -8.27
CA TYR A 102 4.77 8.15 -7.30
C TYR A 102 6.02 9.04 -7.21
N THR A 103 5.82 10.35 -7.10
CA THR A 103 6.94 11.24 -6.76
C THR A 103 7.37 11.00 -5.31
N ASP A 104 8.57 11.44 -4.94
CA ASP A 104 9.04 11.30 -3.56
C ASP A 104 8.10 11.97 -2.56
N GLY A 105 7.59 13.15 -2.91
CA GLY A 105 6.60 13.84 -2.08
C GLY A 105 5.30 13.06 -1.94
N GLN A 106 4.88 12.33 -2.97
CA GLN A 106 3.70 11.46 -2.89
C GLN A 106 3.96 10.23 -2.02
N LEU A 107 5.14 9.61 -2.13
CA LEU A 107 5.52 8.50 -1.25
C LEU A 107 5.55 8.97 0.22
N LYS A 108 6.18 10.13 0.48
CA LYS A 108 6.14 10.74 1.81
C LYS A 108 4.73 10.95 2.30
N TRP A 109 3.86 11.52 1.46
CA TRP A 109 2.46 11.77 1.82
C TRP A 109 1.73 10.47 2.19
N VAL A 110 1.96 9.38 1.46
CA VAL A 110 1.38 8.06 1.75
C VAL A 110 1.86 7.55 3.10
N ILE A 111 3.15 7.66 3.40
CA ILE A 111 3.71 7.24 4.70
C ILE A 111 3.15 8.11 5.83
N ASP A 112 3.12 9.44 5.65
CA ASP A 112 2.57 10.38 6.63
C ASP A 112 1.11 10.07 7.02
N ASN A 113 0.28 9.82 6.01
CA ASN A 113 -1.18 9.77 6.20
C ASN A 113 -1.73 8.34 6.26
N GLY A 114 -0.92 7.35 5.87
CA GLY A 114 -1.39 5.98 5.72
C GLY A 114 -2.42 5.82 4.60
N ILE A 115 -2.98 4.62 4.51
CA ILE A 115 -4.07 4.29 3.57
C ILE A 115 -5.14 3.55 4.36
N SER A 116 -6.10 4.28 4.91
CA SER A 116 -7.11 3.76 5.84
C SER A 116 -7.83 2.51 5.33
N PRO A 117 -8.32 2.42 4.08
CA PRO A 117 -9.02 1.22 3.62
C PRO A 117 -8.13 -0.02 3.52
N SER A 118 -6.81 0.14 3.36
CA SER A 118 -5.86 -0.97 3.25
C SER A 118 -5.20 -1.38 4.57
N GLY A 119 -5.48 -0.65 5.65
CA GLY A 119 -4.88 -0.90 6.96
C GLY A 119 -3.43 -0.40 7.10
N MET A 120 -2.86 0.32 6.12
CA MET A 120 -1.57 0.98 6.28
C MET A 120 -1.71 2.13 7.28
N PRO A 121 -1.00 2.09 8.43
CA PRO A 121 -1.12 3.14 9.45
C PRO A 121 -0.48 4.44 8.98
N ALA A 122 -0.95 5.56 9.54
CA ALA A 122 -0.29 6.85 9.40
C ALA A 122 0.95 6.91 10.30
N SER A 123 2.07 7.38 9.77
CA SER A 123 3.32 7.54 10.53
C SER A 123 3.52 8.96 11.07
N ARG A 124 2.64 9.89 10.72
CA ARG A 124 2.68 11.27 11.21
C ARG A 124 2.61 11.33 12.73
N GLY A 125 3.61 11.95 13.34
CA GLY A 125 3.73 12.06 14.81
C GLY A 125 4.38 10.85 15.47
N MET A 126 4.67 9.77 14.73
CA MET A 126 5.47 8.62 15.16
C MET A 126 6.91 8.73 14.64
N LEU A 127 7.05 9.11 13.37
CA LEU A 127 8.33 9.30 12.71
C LEU A 127 8.56 10.80 12.46
N SER A 128 9.81 11.21 12.51
CA SER A 128 10.22 12.54 12.07
C SER A 128 10.17 12.67 10.55
N ASP A 129 10.13 13.91 10.05
CA ASP A 129 10.18 14.17 8.62
C ASP A 129 11.44 13.60 7.96
N ASP A 130 12.58 13.70 8.63
CA ASP A 130 13.86 13.20 8.12
C ASP A 130 13.90 11.67 8.03
N GLU A 131 13.32 10.97 9.03
CA GLU A 131 13.17 9.51 8.96
C GLU A 131 12.29 9.09 7.78
N ILE A 132 11.15 9.77 7.58
CA ILE A 132 10.25 9.45 6.48
C ILE A 132 10.93 9.73 5.13
N TRP A 133 11.64 10.84 4.98
CA TRP A 133 12.40 11.14 3.76
C TRP A 133 13.53 10.13 3.51
N SER A 134 14.20 9.66 4.56
CA SER A 134 15.20 8.60 4.46
C SER A 134 14.57 7.25 4.06
N ILE A 135 13.38 6.93 4.58
CA ILE A 135 12.59 5.78 4.10
C ILE A 135 12.27 5.92 2.61
N VAL A 136 11.81 7.09 2.15
CA VAL A 136 11.54 7.32 0.73
C VAL A 136 12.81 7.11 -0.11
N LEU A 137 13.97 7.58 0.36
CA LEU A 137 15.25 7.32 -0.29
C LEU A 137 15.53 5.82 -0.39
N HIS A 138 15.32 5.06 0.69
CA HIS A 138 15.48 3.61 0.68
C HIS A 138 14.51 2.92 -0.28
N LEU A 139 13.24 3.34 -0.36
CA LEU A 139 12.25 2.79 -1.29
C LEU A 139 12.66 2.90 -2.76
N ARG A 140 13.52 3.86 -3.11
CA ARG A 140 14.10 3.99 -4.45
C ARG A 140 15.26 3.03 -4.71
N HIS A 141 15.78 2.37 -3.66
CA HIS A 141 16.97 1.52 -3.70
C HIS A 141 16.71 0.14 -3.07
N LEU A 142 15.47 -0.34 -3.14
CA LEU A 142 15.10 -1.64 -2.60
C LEU A 142 15.89 -2.77 -3.29
N PRO A 143 16.29 -3.80 -2.54
CA PRO A 143 17.01 -4.94 -3.08
C PRO A 143 16.10 -5.82 -3.97
N PRO A 144 16.69 -6.71 -4.80
CA PRO A 144 15.91 -7.69 -5.55
C PRO A 144 15.06 -8.59 -4.65
N ALA A 145 13.92 -9.05 -5.17
CA ALA A 145 13.01 -9.93 -4.44
C ALA A 145 13.72 -11.16 -3.87
N GLY A 146 13.49 -11.43 -2.59
CA GLY A 146 14.04 -12.59 -1.88
C GLY A 146 15.54 -12.55 -1.60
N SER A 147 16.28 -11.50 -2.07
CA SER A 147 17.74 -11.46 -1.94
C SER A 147 18.24 -11.23 -0.51
N VAL A 148 17.40 -10.78 0.38
CA VAL A 148 17.73 -10.46 1.78
C VAL A 148 16.99 -11.35 2.79
N GLY A 149 16.33 -12.40 2.31
CA GLY A 149 15.59 -13.34 3.15
C GLY A 149 14.23 -12.84 3.62
N GLU A 150 13.68 -13.55 4.59
CA GLU A 150 12.38 -13.29 5.19
C GLU A 150 12.55 -12.54 6.52
N PRO A 151 11.52 -11.77 6.97
CA PRO A 151 11.54 -11.16 8.28
C PRO A 151 11.63 -12.23 9.39
N GLU A 152 12.53 -12.04 10.38
CA GLU A 152 12.74 -13.01 11.47
C GLU A 152 11.45 -13.38 12.20
N MET A 153 10.50 -12.43 12.32
CA MET A 153 9.20 -12.66 12.95
C MET A 153 8.35 -13.72 12.25
N TYR A 154 8.68 -14.10 11.02
CA TYR A 154 7.95 -15.09 10.20
C TYR A 154 8.81 -16.30 9.83
N SER A 155 10.12 -16.28 10.12
CA SER A 155 10.99 -17.44 9.92
C SER A 155 10.71 -18.49 10.98
N HIS A 156 10.38 -19.69 10.56
CA HIS A 156 10.12 -20.86 11.41
C HIS A 156 11.15 -21.96 11.19
#